data_921b068fa87336ef58c73ef4169fa9f9
#
_entry.id   921b068fa87336ef58c73ef4169fa9f9
#
_cell.length_a   1.000
_cell.length_b   1.000
_cell.length_c   1.000
_cell.angle_alpha   90.00
_cell.angle_beta   90.00
_cell.angle_gamma   90.00
#
_symmetry.space_group_name_H-M   'P 1'
#
loop_
_entity.id
_entity.type
_entity.pdbx_description
1 polymer ?
#
loop_
_entity_poly.entity_id
_entity_poly.type
_entity_poly.pdbx_seq_one_letter_code
_entity_poly.pdbx_strand_id
1 'polypeptide(L)'
;MKKEEKKDNTQKARKGKEQGIEYFQDPKNYVNRELSWLEFDCRVLEEARDKTNPLFDRLKFLSITASNLDEFFMVRVASLKDMVHANYTKRDIAGMTAQEQLDAIDGKTHELVENQYRTYNRMLLPLLKQHGLRVVTEHEKLTKEEAVYVD
;
A
#
# COMPACT_ATOMS: atom_id res chain seq x y z
N MET A 1 30.85 51.41 -6.64
CA MET A 1 30.15 50.61 -7.66
C MET A 1 30.39 49.12 -7.57
N LYS A 2 31.59 48.53 -7.69
CA LYS A 2 31.79 47.06 -7.62
C LYS A 2 31.47 46.34 -6.30
N LYS A 3 31.37 47.03 -5.15
CA LYS A 3 31.00 46.46 -3.87
C LYS A 3 29.49 46.34 -3.66
N GLU A 4 28.68 47.17 -4.27
CA GLU A 4 27.21 47.13 -4.16
C GLU A 4 26.61 46.06 -5.07
N GLU A 5 27.12 45.92 -6.30
CA GLU A 5 26.68 44.84 -7.22
C GLU A 5 26.97 43.42 -6.65
N LYS A 6 28.09 43.22 -5.95
CA LYS A 6 28.37 41.95 -5.30
C LYS A 6 27.43 41.63 -4.11
N LYS A 7 26.97 42.64 -3.37
CA LYS A 7 26.01 42.46 -2.28
C LYS A 7 24.61 42.12 -2.82
N ASP A 8 24.18 42.77 -3.90
CA ASP A 8 22.88 42.52 -4.51
C ASP A 8 22.78 41.13 -5.13
N ASN A 9 23.82 40.67 -5.84
CA ASN A 9 23.86 39.30 -6.36
C ASN A 9 23.88 38.21 -5.26
N THR A 10 24.52 38.49 -4.13
CA THR A 10 24.55 37.53 -2.98
C THR A 10 23.21 37.48 -2.28
N GLN A 11 22.47 38.59 -2.20
CA GLN A 11 21.11 38.64 -1.64
C GLN A 11 20.09 37.98 -2.55
N LYS A 12 20.16 38.17 -3.88
CA LYS A 12 19.31 37.48 -4.87
C LYS A 12 19.54 35.95 -4.86
N ALA A 13 20.81 35.50 -4.77
CA ALA A 13 21.14 34.09 -4.68
C ALA A 13 20.66 33.44 -3.36
N ARG A 14 20.68 34.17 -2.24
CA ARG A 14 20.14 33.72 -0.95
C ARG A 14 18.62 33.62 -0.98
N LYS A 15 17.90 34.64 -1.51
CA LYS A 15 16.45 34.61 -1.68
C LYS A 15 15.99 33.47 -2.61
N GLY A 16 16.70 33.20 -3.69
CA GLY A 16 16.40 32.06 -4.58
C GLY A 16 16.62 30.70 -3.89
N LYS A 17 17.62 30.58 -3.01
CA LYS A 17 17.82 29.36 -2.20
C LYS A 17 16.78 29.21 -1.09
N GLU A 18 16.36 30.30 -0.44
CA GLU A 18 15.30 30.29 0.58
C GLU A 18 13.95 29.93 -0.03
N GLN A 19 13.57 30.46 -1.20
CA GLN A 19 12.37 30.07 -1.94
C GLN A 19 12.40 28.60 -2.36
N GLY A 20 13.56 28.06 -2.72
CA GLY A 20 13.71 26.63 -3.01
C GLY A 20 13.52 25.74 -1.79
N ILE A 21 13.98 26.19 -0.60
CA ILE A 21 13.81 25.46 0.66
C ILE A 21 12.35 25.49 1.10
N GLU A 22 11.68 26.62 1.02
CA GLU A 22 10.24 26.75 1.34
C GLU A 22 9.37 25.82 0.47
N TYR A 23 9.69 25.68 -0.82
CA TYR A 23 9.02 24.75 -1.71
C TYR A 23 9.10 23.30 -1.20
N PHE A 24 10.29 22.86 -0.77
CA PHE A 24 10.50 21.51 -0.23
C PHE A 24 9.97 21.33 1.22
N GLN A 25 9.50 22.39 1.86
CA GLN A 25 8.87 22.33 3.18
C GLN A 25 7.32 22.33 3.10
N ASP A 26 6.74 22.59 1.93
CA ASP A 26 5.29 22.57 1.75
C ASP A 26 4.78 21.11 1.74
N PRO A 27 3.95 20.70 2.72
CA PRO A 27 3.38 19.36 2.79
C PRO A 27 2.64 18.91 1.52
N LYS A 28 2.13 19.87 0.73
CA LYS A 28 1.42 19.58 -0.53
C LYS A 28 2.31 18.94 -1.60
N ASN A 29 3.63 19.07 -1.47
CA ASN A 29 4.59 18.46 -2.38
C ASN A 29 4.95 17.02 -2.01
N TYR A 30 4.34 16.48 -0.94
CA TYR A 30 4.62 15.14 -0.44
C TYR A 30 3.37 14.28 -0.41
N VAL A 31 3.55 13.01 -0.66
CA VAL A 31 2.54 11.98 -0.44
C VAL A 31 2.83 11.30 0.90
N ASN A 32 1.79 11.03 1.68
CA ASN A 32 1.96 10.25 2.89
C ASN A 32 2.54 8.87 2.56
N ARG A 33 3.55 8.45 3.32
CA ARG A 33 4.32 7.23 3.06
C ARG A 33 3.46 5.97 3.13
N GLU A 34 2.57 5.89 4.10
CA GLU A 34 1.73 4.72 4.32
C GLU A 34 0.67 4.58 3.22
N LEU A 35 0.09 5.68 2.77
CA LEU A 35 -0.83 5.69 1.63
C LEU A 35 -0.12 5.35 0.32
N SER A 36 1.10 5.87 0.12
CA SER A 36 1.93 5.51 -1.04
C SER A 36 2.27 4.01 -1.06
N TRP A 37 2.50 3.42 0.11
CA TRP A 37 2.76 1.99 0.22
C TRP A 37 1.52 1.15 -0.15
N LEU A 38 0.33 1.55 0.28
CA LEU A 38 -0.92 0.90 -0.14
C LEU A 38 -1.15 1.01 -1.67
N GLU A 39 -0.81 2.16 -2.28
CA GLU A 39 -0.84 2.32 -3.74
C GLU A 39 0.13 1.35 -4.45
N PHE A 40 1.30 1.11 -3.86
CA PHE A 40 2.21 0.09 -4.37
C PHE A 40 1.57 -1.30 -4.29
N ASP A 41 0.94 -1.66 -3.18
CA ASP A 41 0.32 -2.98 -3.00
C ASP A 41 -0.91 -3.16 -3.92
N CYS A 42 -1.65 -2.10 -4.20
CA CYS A 42 -2.66 -2.11 -5.27
C CYS A 42 -2.06 -2.48 -6.64
N ARG A 43 -0.87 -1.96 -6.99
CA ARG A 43 -0.21 -2.34 -8.25
C ARG A 43 0.24 -3.80 -8.25
N VAL A 44 0.66 -4.34 -7.12
CA VAL A 44 0.95 -5.78 -6.99
C VAL A 44 -0.32 -6.61 -7.25
N LEU A 45 -1.47 -6.18 -6.73
CA LEU A 45 -2.75 -6.83 -7.00
C LEU A 45 -3.15 -6.76 -8.48
N GLU A 46 -2.84 -5.65 -9.19
CA GLU A 46 -3.12 -5.55 -10.63
C GLU A 46 -2.37 -6.61 -11.43
N GLU A 47 -1.15 -7.00 -11.04
CA GLU A 47 -0.43 -8.12 -11.68
C GLU A 47 -1.21 -9.45 -11.54
N ALA A 48 -1.88 -9.67 -10.41
CA ALA A 48 -2.77 -10.83 -10.24
C ALA A 48 -4.00 -10.77 -11.16
N ARG A 49 -4.41 -9.60 -11.59
CA ARG A 49 -5.58 -9.35 -12.46
C ARG A 49 -5.20 -9.35 -13.94
N ASP A 50 -3.95 -9.09 -14.26
CA ASP A 50 -3.47 -9.10 -15.64
C ASP A 50 -3.53 -10.50 -16.24
N LYS A 51 -4.32 -10.65 -17.31
CA LYS A 51 -4.53 -11.93 -18.00
C LYS A 51 -3.33 -12.36 -18.85
N THR A 52 -2.37 -11.47 -19.09
CA THR A 52 -1.14 -11.80 -19.82
C THR A 52 -0.16 -12.58 -18.94
N ASN A 53 -0.28 -12.46 -17.62
CA ASN A 53 0.50 -13.24 -16.66
C ASN A 53 0.00 -14.70 -16.58
N PRO A 54 0.88 -15.69 -16.43
CA PRO A 54 0.52 -17.09 -16.20
C PRO A 54 -0.36 -17.25 -14.94
N LEU A 55 -1.28 -18.21 -14.97
CA LEU A 55 -2.27 -18.41 -13.88
C LEU A 55 -1.63 -18.54 -12.50
N PHE A 56 -0.55 -19.30 -12.37
CA PHE A 56 0.12 -19.48 -11.08
C PHE A 56 0.90 -18.24 -10.61
N ASP A 57 1.44 -17.46 -11.54
CA ASP A 57 2.07 -16.18 -11.20
C ASP A 57 1.02 -15.18 -10.69
N ARG A 58 -0.15 -15.16 -11.30
CA ARG A 58 -1.29 -14.35 -10.83
C ARG A 58 -1.73 -14.75 -9.42
N LEU A 59 -1.80 -16.06 -9.14
CA LEU A 59 -2.11 -16.55 -7.80
C LEU A 59 -1.02 -16.15 -6.80
N LYS A 60 0.25 -16.20 -7.23
CA LYS A 60 1.39 -15.77 -6.42
C LYS A 60 1.34 -14.27 -6.11
N PHE A 61 1.03 -13.41 -7.08
CA PHE A 61 0.85 -11.98 -6.85
C PHE A 61 -0.28 -11.68 -5.87
N LEU A 62 -1.40 -12.40 -5.96
CA LEU A 62 -2.48 -12.28 -4.98
C LEU A 62 -2.01 -12.65 -3.56
N SER A 63 -1.23 -13.72 -3.42
CA SER A 63 -0.64 -14.13 -2.13
C SER A 63 0.35 -13.10 -1.59
N ILE A 64 1.18 -12.51 -2.46
CA ILE A 64 2.10 -11.44 -2.08
C ILE A 64 1.33 -10.23 -1.57
N THR A 65 0.27 -9.80 -2.25
CA THR A 65 -0.58 -8.69 -1.80
C THR A 65 -1.16 -8.97 -0.40
N ALA A 66 -1.61 -10.19 -0.12
CA ALA A 66 -2.13 -10.56 1.19
C ALA A 66 -1.05 -10.48 2.28
N SER A 67 0.13 -11.09 2.03
CA SER A 67 1.26 -11.05 2.98
C SER A 67 1.77 -9.64 3.24
N ASN A 68 1.83 -8.81 2.21
CA ASN A 68 2.22 -7.42 2.32
C ASN A 68 1.26 -6.65 3.22
N LEU A 69 -0.05 -6.87 3.05
CA LEU A 69 -1.07 -6.21 3.85
C LEU A 69 -1.00 -6.63 5.32
N ASP A 70 -0.77 -7.92 5.60
CA ASP A 70 -0.58 -8.43 6.97
C ASP A 70 0.62 -7.75 7.64
N GLU A 71 1.77 -7.68 6.97
CA GLU A 71 2.96 -7.00 7.49
C GLU A 71 2.71 -5.50 7.70
N PHE A 72 2.01 -4.86 6.79
CA PHE A 72 1.63 -3.45 6.90
C PHE A 72 0.81 -3.19 8.17
N PHE A 73 -0.17 -4.03 8.47
CA PHE A 73 -0.97 -3.91 9.70
C PHE A 73 -0.13 -4.17 10.96
N MET A 74 0.68 -5.23 10.96
CA MET A 74 1.50 -5.60 12.11
C MET A 74 2.56 -4.54 12.47
N VAL A 75 3.09 -3.83 11.48
CA VAL A 75 4.20 -2.89 11.68
C VAL A 75 3.73 -1.44 11.61
N ARG A 76 3.09 -1.04 10.51
CA ARG A 76 2.79 0.38 10.24
C ARG A 76 1.54 0.86 10.97
N VAL A 77 0.45 0.11 10.83
CA VAL A 77 -0.82 0.47 11.50
C VAL A 77 -0.67 0.36 13.01
N ALA A 78 0.03 -0.65 13.52
CA ALA A 78 0.32 -0.78 14.95
C ALA A 78 1.09 0.45 15.47
N SER A 79 2.16 0.87 14.79
CA SER A 79 2.92 2.06 15.17
C SER A 79 2.09 3.36 15.18
N LEU A 80 1.20 3.52 14.20
CA LEU A 80 0.30 4.68 14.16
C LEU A 80 -0.71 4.65 15.32
N LYS A 81 -1.24 3.48 15.67
CA LYS A 81 -2.12 3.31 16.83
C LYS A 81 -1.41 3.66 18.15
N ASP A 82 -0.16 3.24 18.30
CA ASP A 82 0.66 3.59 19.46
C ASP A 82 0.86 5.11 19.56
N MET A 83 1.12 5.79 18.44
CA MET A 83 1.22 7.26 18.40
C MET A 83 -0.09 7.92 18.84
N VAL A 84 -1.24 7.42 18.40
CA VAL A 84 -2.55 7.94 18.82
C VAL A 84 -2.77 7.72 20.32
N HIS A 85 -2.49 6.53 20.84
CA HIS A 85 -2.60 6.23 22.28
C HIS A 85 -1.67 7.10 23.14
N ALA A 86 -0.49 7.46 22.61
CA ALA A 86 0.45 8.35 23.28
C ALA A 86 0.08 9.84 23.13
N ASN A 87 -1.05 10.18 22.52
CA ASN A 87 -1.47 11.55 22.19
C ASN A 87 -0.42 12.33 21.38
N TYR A 88 0.29 11.65 20.46
CA TYR A 88 1.28 12.28 19.60
C TYR A 88 0.60 13.08 18.48
N THR A 89 0.79 14.41 18.51
CA THR A 89 0.07 15.35 17.64
C THR A 89 0.91 15.90 16.48
N LYS A 90 2.20 15.55 16.42
CA LYS A 90 3.06 16.04 15.34
C LYS A 90 2.62 15.46 14.00
N ARG A 91 2.54 16.34 13.01
CA ARG A 91 2.22 15.95 11.62
C ARG A 91 3.45 15.36 10.92
N ASP A 92 3.21 14.46 9.99
CA ASP A 92 4.24 13.93 9.10
C ASP A 92 4.63 14.96 8.01
N ILE A 93 5.51 14.56 7.09
CA ILE A 93 5.97 15.44 6.02
C ILE A 93 4.84 15.80 5.03
N ALA A 94 3.81 14.97 4.90
CA ALA A 94 2.61 15.23 4.09
C ALA A 94 1.54 16.02 4.85
N GLY A 95 1.82 16.43 6.09
CA GLY A 95 0.93 17.25 6.90
C GLY A 95 -0.17 16.48 7.62
N MET A 96 -0.10 15.15 7.72
CA MET A 96 -1.10 14.31 8.37
C MET A 96 -0.70 13.93 9.80
N THR A 97 -1.64 13.99 10.73
CA THR A 97 -1.51 13.39 12.08
C THR A 97 -1.63 11.86 12.00
N ALA A 98 -1.23 11.15 13.05
CA ALA A 98 -1.38 9.69 13.13
C ALA A 98 -2.84 9.24 12.96
N GLN A 99 -3.80 9.98 13.55
CA GLN A 99 -5.23 9.67 13.42
C GLN A 99 -5.72 9.89 11.98
N GLU A 100 -5.39 11.02 11.35
CA GLU A 100 -5.74 11.30 9.96
C GLU A 100 -5.17 10.23 8.99
N GLN A 101 -3.97 9.70 9.29
CA GLN A 101 -3.38 8.59 8.53
C GLN A 101 -4.18 7.30 8.71
N LEU A 102 -4.54 6.93 9.95
CA LEU A 102 -5.35 5.75 10.22
C LEU A 102 -6.71 5.79 9.51
N ASP A 103 -7.38 6.94 9.56
CA ASP A 103 -8.68 7.13 8.91
C ASP A 103 -8.58 6.96 7.38
N ALA A 104 -7.53 7.50 6.77
CA ALA A 104 -7.27 7.36 5.34
C ALA A 104 -6.86 5.92 4.93
N ILE A 105 -6.09 5.23 5.78
CA ILE A 105 -5.70 3.83 5.60
C ILE A 105 -6.92 2.93 5.62
N ASP A 106 -7.86 3.14 6.55
CA ASP A 106 -9.06 2.32 6.70
C ASP A 106 -9.85 2.24 5.40
N GLY A 107 -10.17 3.36 4.78
CA GLY A 107 -10.90 3.38 3.51
C GLY A 107 -10.16 2.65 2.38
N LYS A 108 -8.84 2.89 2.24
CA LYS A 108 -8.03 2.26 1.18
C LYS A 108 -7.86 0.76 1.38
N THR A 109 -7.69 0.31 2.61
CA THR A 109 -7.51 -1.12 2.90
C THR A 109 -8.80 -1.91 2.67
N HIS A 110 -9.96 -1.36 3.00
CA HIS A 110 -11.24 -1.99 2.68
C HIS A 110 -11.42 -2.18 1.17
N GLU A 111 -11.09 -1.18 0.36
CA GLU A 111 -11.15 -1.27 -1.10
C GLU A 111 -10.17 -2.33 -1.63
N LEU A 112 -8.93 -2.35 -1.12
CA LEU A 112 -7.91 -3.31 -1.53
C LEU A 112 -8.34 -4.74 -1.21
N VAL A 113 -8.84 -5.01 0.00
CA VAL A 113 -9.32 -6.33 0.43
C VAL A 113 -10.52 -6.78 -0.39
N GLU A 114 -11.49 -5.90 -0.66
CA GLU A 114 -12.62 -6.23 -1.54
C GLU A 114 -12.13 -6.64 -2.93
N ASN A 115 -11.15 -5.91 -3.49
CA ASN A 115 -10.56 -6.23 -4.78
C ASN A 115 -9.76 -7.54 -4.75
N GLN A 116 -9.05 -7.89 -3.66
CA GLN A 116 -8.40 -9.18 -3.47
C GLN A 116 -9.41 -10.33 -3.53
N TYR A 117 -10.48 -10.26 -2.72
CA TYR A 117 -11.52 -11.29 -2.72
C TYR A 117 -12.25 -11.41 -4.06
N ARG A 118 -12.51 -10.28 -4.72
CA ARG A 118 -13.09 -10.27 -6.06
C ARG A 118 -12.17 -10.95 -7.07
N THR A 119 -10.87 -10.66 -7.03
CA THR A 119 -9.87 -11.27 -7.90
C THR A 119 -9.78 -12.77 -7.67
N TYR A 120 -9.70 -13.22 -6.42
CA TYR A 120 -9.68 -14.64 -6.09
C TYR A 120 -10.95 -15.35 -6.53
N ASN A 121 -12.11 -14.93 -6.02
CA ASN A 121 -13.37 -15.66 -6.18
C ASN A 121 -13.93 -15.61 -7.60
N ARG A 122 -13.80 -14.48 -8.30
CA ARG A 122 -14.42 -14.28 -9.61
C ARG A 122 -13.48 -14.48 -10.79
N MET A 123 -12.17 -14.39 -10.57
CA MET A 123 -11.21 -14.48 -11.65
C MET A 123 -10.33 -15.73 -11.54
N LEU A 124 -9.66 -15.96 -10.42
CA LEU A 124 -8.66 -17.03 -10.30
C LEU A 124 -9.27 -18.38 -10.00
N LEU A 125 -10.21 -18.46 -9.07
CA LEU A 125 -10.84 -19.72 -8.68
C LEU A 125 -11.56 -20.44 -9.85
N PRO A 126 -12.34 -19.76 -10.72
CA PRO A 126 -12.90 -20.38 -11.91
C PRO A 126 -11.85 -20.85 -12.91
N LEU A 127 -10.74 -20.11 -13.08
CA LEU A 127 -9.64 -20.50 -13.96
C LEU A 127 -8.90 -21.74 -13.44
N LEU A 128 -8.63 -21.81 -12.14
CA LEU A 128 -8.07 -23.02 -11.52
C LEU A 128 -8.94 -24.24 -11.82
N LYS A 129 -10.24 -24.12 -11.65
CA LYS A 129 -11.18 -25.19 -11.95
C LYS A 129 -11.16 -25.62 -13.44
N GLN A 130 -11.04 -24.67 -14.37
CA GLN A 130 -10.89 -24.96 -15.80
C GLN A 130 -9.61 -25.74 -16.13
N HIS A 131 -8.54 -25.52 -15.35
CA HIS A 131 -7.27 -26.24 -15.45
C HIS A 131 -7.22 -27.53 -14.60
N GLY A 132 -8.37 -28.03 -14.13
CA GLY A 132 -8.47 -29.28 -13.37
C GLY A 132 -8.01 -29.18 -11.91
N LEU A 133 -7.86 -27.96 -11.39
CA LEU A 133 -7.46 -27.72 -10.01
C LEU A 133 -8.68 -27.31 -9.18
N ARG A 134 -8.94 -28.06 -8.11
CA ARG A 134 -10.01 -27.76 -7.17
C ARG A 134 -9.44 -27.30 -5.84
N VAL A 135 -9.87 -26.14 -5.39
CA VAL A 135 -9.60 -25.69 -4.02
C VAL A 135 -10.75 -26.18 -3.14
N VAL A 136 -10.44 -27.05 -2.21
CA VAL A 136 -11.41 -27.60 -1.25
C VAL A 136 -11.62 -26.56 -0.14
N THR A 137 -12.86 -26.21 0.12
CA THR A 137 -13.23 -25.30 1.22
C THR A 137 -13.63 -26.08 2.47
N GLU A 138 -13.62 -25.44 3.62
CA GLU A 138 -14.00 -26.03 4.92
C GLU A 138 -15.44 -26.59 4.95
N HIS A 139 -16.29 -26.11 4.04
CA HIS A 139 -17.69 -26.55 3.95
C HIS A 139 -17.90 -27.70 2.96
N GLU A 140 -16.88 -28.08 2.20
CA GLU A 140 -16.97 -29.21 1.26
C GLU A 140 -16.64 -30.52 1.97
N LYS A 141 -17.47 -31.54 1.75
CA LYS A 141 -17.16 -32.89 2.23
C LYS A 141 -16.16 -33.53 1.31
N LEU A 142 -15.06 -33.97 1.88
CA LEU A 142 -14.07 -34.78 1.19
C LEU A 142 -14.67 -36.14 0.80
N THR A 143 -14.27 -36.66 -0.34
CA THR A 143 -14.52 -38.07 -0.69
C THR A 143 -13.72 -38.96 0.26
N LYS A 144 -14.05 -40.27 0.32
CA LYS A 144 -13.29 -41.22 1.18
C LYS A 144 -11.81 -41.32 0.77
N GLU A 145 -11.52 -41.19 -0.52
CA GLU A 145 -10.17 -41.22 -1.06
C GLU A 145 -9.40 -39.94 -0.70
N GLU A 146 -10.02 -38.77 -0.82
CA GLU A 146 -9.44 -37.49 -0.42
C GLU A 146 -9.17 -37.42 1.08
N ALA A 147 -10.10 -37.93 1.90
CA ALA A 147 -9.92 -37.95 3.35
C ALA A 147 -8.71 -38.80 3.78
N VAL A 148 -8.49 -39.96 3.14
CA VAL A 148 -7.32 -40.81 3.39
C VAL A 148 -6.01 -40.15 2.97
N TYR A 149 -6.05 -39.25 2.02
CA TYR A 149 -4.84 -38.54 1.55
C TYR A 149 -4.45 -37.35 2.44
N VAL A 150 -5.40 -36.76 3.16
CA VAL A 150 -5.20 -35.59 4.02
C VAL A 150 -4.86 -35.96 5.46
N ASP A 151 -5.19 -37.19 5.94
CA ASP A 151 -4.79 -37.75 7.23
C ASP A 151 -3.33 -38.24 7.19
#